data_01e38353ba7991e997f8aef85d6ebd64
#
_entry.id   01e38353ba7991e997f8aef85d6ebd64
#
_cell.length_a   1.000
_cell.length_b   1.000
_cell.length_c   1.000
_cell.angle_alpha   90.00
_cell.angle_beta   90.00
_cell.angle_gamma   90.00
#
_symmetry.space_group_name_H-M   'P 1'
#
loop_
_entity.id
_entity.type
_entity.pdbx_description
1 polymer ?
#
loop_
_entity_poly.entity_id
_entity_poly.type
_entity_poly.pdbx_seq_one_letter_code
_entity_poly.pdbx_strand_id
1 'polypeptide(L)'
;FTFCSQTSSNETVEEVITPTTELIIEETKDTPELYVMLLWHQHQPYYPKDTDGNFSKPWVRLHATKDYLDMVEMVQDFEGLRVTFNLTPTLMNQLNELSNGSRDIYWIHTEVEADKLTNEQKDFLRDRFFDINSRIINTYPRFVELRNLRQNPQDWTTQDYIDLQVLFNLGWTDPKYLSLDPLNKIVEKGSNFSKTDKKIILEIH
;
A
#
# COMPACT_ATOMS: atom_id res chain seq x y z
N PHE A 1 15.78 -59.97 -71.01
CA PHE A 1 16.63 -61.18 -70.96
C PHE A 1 16.84 -61.60 -69.50
N THR A 2 16.43 -62.83 -69.22
CA THR A 2 16.85 -63.84 -68.28
C THR A 2 16.56 -63.62 -66.79
N PHE A 3 15.63 -64.41 -66.39
CA PHE A 3 15.28 -64.78 -65.02
C PHE A 3 16.47 -65.42 -64.28
N CYS A 4 16.62 -65.16 -63.03
CA CYS A 4 17.16 -66.11 -62.09
C CYS A 4 16.38 -66.00 -60.77
N SER A 5 15.71 -67.08 -60.50
CA SER A 5 14.96 -67.36 -59.25
C SER A 5 15.94 -67.80 -58.18
N GLN A 6 15.89 -67.20 -57.00
CA GLN A 6 16.42 -67.85 -55.79
C GLN A 6 15.38 -67.71 -54.66
N THR A 7 14.95 -68.87 -54.26
CA THR A 7 14.19 -69.14 -53.03
C THR A 7 15.12 -68.94 -51.85
N SER A 8 14.65 -68.06 -50.89
CA SER A 8 15.27 -67.96 -49.60
C SER A 8 14.24 -68.32 -48.54
N SER A 9 14.64 -69.28 -47.77
CA SER A 9 13.90 -69.84 -46.62
C SER A 9 13.59 -68.81 -45.54
N ASN A 10 12.33 -68.80 -45.15
CA ASN A 10 11.90 -68.06 -43.94
C ASN A 10 12.41 -68.78 -42.69
N GLU A 11 13.39 -68.20 -42.03
CA GLU A 11 13.61 -68.46 -40.61
C GLU A 11 12.80 -67.44 -39.80
N THR A 12 11.78 -67.91 -39.11
CA THR A 12 11.06 -67.14 -38.09
C THR A 12 11.94 -67.04 -36.85
N VAL A 13 12.47 -65.87 -36.62
CA VAL A 13 13.09 -65.50 -35.32
C VAL A 13 11.99 -65.19 -34.37
N GLU A 14 11.74 -66.07 -33.40
CA GLU A 14 10.90 -65.75 -32.22
C GLU A 14 11.64 -64.69 -31.40
N GLU A 15 11.09 -63.47 -31.39
CA GLU A 15 11.54 -62.41 -30.55
C GLU A 15 11.10 -62.73 -29.09
N VAL A 16 12.08 -63.14 -28.31
CA VAL A 16 11.87 -63.34 -26.84
C VAL A 16 11.63 -61.95 -26.20
N ILE A 17 10.38 -61.63 -26.01
CA ILE A 17 9.98 -60.43 -25.23
C ILE A 17 10.32 -60.74 -23.77
N THR A 18 11.45 -60.23 -23.32
CA THR A 18 11.73 -60.14 -21.88
C THR A 18 10.82 -59.07 -21.27
N PRO A 19 10.02 -59.40 -20.24
CA PRO A 19 9.23 -58.38 -19.58
C PRO A 19 10.16 -57.40 -18.90
N THR A 20 10.19 -56.16 -19.41
CA THR A 20 10.81 -55.04 -18.71
C THR A 20 9.99 -54.81 -17.45
N THR A 21 10.50 -55.26 -16.34
CA THR A 21 9.96 -54.90 -15.04
C THR A 21 10.19 -53.40 -14.88
N GLU A 22 9.18 -52.59 -15.20
CA GLU A 22 9.16 -51.20 -14.76
C GLU A 22 9.26 -51.21 -13.26
N LEU A 23 10.40 -50.79 -12.76
CA LEU A 23 10.55 -50.42 -11.34
C LEU A 23 9.59 -49.25 -11.09
N ILE A 24 8.42 -49.58 -10.56
CA ILE A 24 7.56 -48.57 -9.91
C ILE A 24 8.37 -48.10 -8.72
N ILE A 25 9.11 -47.02 -8.91
CA ILE A 25 9.66 -46.25 -7.79
C ILE A 25 8.42 -45.64 -7.13
N GLU A 26 7.89 -46.29 -6.10
CA GLU A 26 7.05 -45.59 -5.14
C GLU A 26 7.89 -44.44 -4.63
N GLU A 27 7.60 -43.23 -5.07
CA GLU A 27 8.07 -42.03 -4.41
C GLU A 27 7.57 -42.10 -2.98
N THR A 28 8.39 -42.60 -2.08
CA THR A 28 8.16 -42.45 -0.66
C THR A 28 8.20 -40.94 -0.40
N LYS A 29 7.04 -40.39 -0.12
CA LYS A 29 6.78 -38.98 0.21
C LYS A 29 7.36 -38.71 1.59
N ASP A 30 8.67 -38.86 1.72
CA ASP A 30 9.44 -38.58 2.95
C ASP A 30 10.14 -37.21 2.86
N THR A 31 9.58 -36.30 2.06
CA THR A 31 9.94 -34.90 2.17
C THR A 31 9.21 -34.30 3.37
N PRO A 32 9.95 -33.77 4.34
CA PRO A 32 9.31 -33.08 5.46
C PRO A 32 8.40 -31.98 4.93
N GLU A 33 7.10 -32.08 5.17
CA GLU A 33 6.17 -31.04 4.80
C GLU A 33 6.46 -29.81 5.66
N LEU A 34 6.87 -28.71 5.04
CA LEU A 34 7.02 -27.42 5.70
C LEU A 34 5.70 -26.67 5.63
N TYR A 35 5.12 -26.41 6.79
CA TYR A 35 3.94 -25.56 6.90
C TYR A 35 4.37 -24.15 7.29
N VAL A 36 3.95 -23.16 6.48
CA VAL A 36 4.19 -21.74 6.75
C VAL A 36 2.86 -21.07 7.05
N MET A 37 2.74 -20.48 8.24
CA MET A 37 1.60 -19.68 8.64
C MET A 37 2.00 -18.21 8.61
N LEU A 38 1.26 -17.40 7.83
CA LEU A 38 1.41 -15.95 7.78
C LEU A 38 0.36 -15.30 8.67
N LEU A 39 0.82 -14.57 9.67
CA LEU A 39 -0.03 -13.80 10.57
C LEU A 39 0.32 -12.32 10.45
N TRP A 40 -0.63 -11.50 9.99
CA TRP A 40 -0.51 -10.05 9.98
C TRP A 40 -1.23 -9.46 11.19
N HIS A 41 -0.44 -8.89 12.09
CA HIS A 41 -0.95 -8.27 13.30
C HIS A 41 -1.14 -6.77 13.05
N GLN A 42 -2.40 -6.35 12.91
CA GLN A 42 -2.76 -4.95 12.72
C GLN A 42 -3.13 -4.34 14.07
N HIS A 43 -2.30 -3.41 14.50
CA HIS A 43 -2.39 -2.76 15.78
C HIS A 43 -2.12 -1.26 15.67
N GLN A 44 -2.91 -0.48 16.43
CA GLN A 44 -2.57 0.89 16.79
C GLN A 44 -2.84 1.06 18.29
N PRO A 45 -1.98 1.79 19.01
CA PRO A 45 -2.29 2.16 20.38
C PRO A 45 -3.56 3.02 20.43
N TYR A 46 -4.16 3.12 21.58
CA TYR A 46 -5.24 4.07 21.76
C TYR A 46 -4.67 5.51 21.78
N TYR A 47 -5.16 6.33 20.88
CA TYR A 47 -4.82 7.75 20.80
C TYR A 47 -5.89 8.55 21.56
N PRO A 48 -5.52 9.30 22.62
CA PRO A 48 -6.49 10.09 23.35
C PRO A 48 -7.07 11.19 22.46
N LYS A 49 -8.31 11.54 22.74
CA LYS A 49 -8.99 12.67 22.13
C LYS A 49 -8.77 13.94 22.93
N ASP A 50 -8.79 15.07 22.25
CA ASP A 50 -8.87 16.40 22.86
C ASP A 50 -10.29 16.69 23.38
N THR A 51 -10.49 17.88 23.91
CA THR A 51 -11.79 18.33 24.44
C THR A 51 -12.88 18.44 23.37
N ASP A 52 -12.50 18.59 22.12
CA ASP A 52 -13.41 18.71 20.98
C ASP A 52 -13.69 17.32 20.33
N GLY A 53 -13.12 16.26 20.88
CA GLY A 53 -13.33 14.89 20.44
C GLY A 53 -12.44 14.46 19.28
N ASN A 54 -11.40 15.21 18.94
CA ASN A 54 -10.46 14.89 17.88
C ASN A 54 -9.31 14.04 18.40
N PHE A 55 -8.90 13.02 17.62
CA PHE A 55 -7.74 12.21 17.97
C PHE A 55 -6.43 13.02 17.93
N SER A 56 -5.59 12.82 18.93
CA SER A 56 -4.28 13.50 19.06
C SER A 56 -3.25 13.07 18.03
N LYS A 57 -3.49 11.99 17.28
CA LYS A 57 -2.59 11.43 16.27
C LYS A 57 -3.37 10.95 15.04
N PRO A 58 -2.78 11.03 13.85
CA PRO A 58 -3.45 10.69 12.59
C PRO A 58 -3.29 9.23 12.18
N TRP A 59 -2.51 8.43 12.92
CA TRP A 59 -1.96 7.18 12.41
C TRP A 59 -3.03 6.16 12.04
N VAL A 60 -4.14 6.08 12.78
CA VAL A 60 -5.24 5.17 12.43
C VAL A 60 -5.83 5.53 11.07
N ARG A 61 -6.15 6.81 10.82
CA ARG A 61 -6.69 7.25 9.54
C ARG A 61 -5.69 7.04 8.40
N LEU A 62 -4.44 7.50 8.58
CA LEU A 62 -3.43 7.44 7.53
C LEU A 62 -3.09 6.01 7.11
N HIS A 63 -3.04 5.07 8.07
CA HIS A 63 -2.87 3.65 7.74
C HIS A 63 -4.14 3.01 7.19
N ALA A 64 -5.33 3.53 7.53
CA ALA A 64 -6.57 3.04 6.96
C ALA A 64 -6.70 3.36 5.45
N THR A 65 -6.22 4.54 5.04
CA THR A 65 -6.24 4.98 3.64
C THR A 65 -5.14 4.39 2.77
N LYS A 66 -4.31 3.52 3.35
CA LYS A 66 -3.17 2.91 2.67
C LYS A 66 -2.98 1.45 3.07
N ASP A 67 -2.31 1.21 4.20
CA ASP A 67 -1.67 -0.07 4.50
C ASP A 67 -2.66 -1.19 4.85
N TYR A 68 -3.78 -0.89 5.54
CA TYR A 68 -4.71 -1.95 5.97
C TYR A 68 -5.47 -2.56 4.82
N LEU A 69 -5.81 -1.77 3.81
CA LEU A 69 -6.49 -2.25 2.62
C LEU A 69 -5.54 -3.00 1.70
N ASP A 70 -4.32 -2.48 1.49
CA ASP A 70 -3.27 -3.09 0.68
C ASP A 70 -3.02 -4.56 1.03
N MET A 71 -2.93 -4.86 2.33
CA MET A 71 -2.64 -6.23 2.79
C MET A 71 -3.73 -7.21 2.35
N VAL A 72 -4.99 -6.80 2.38
CA VAL A 72 -6.12 -7.64 1.95
C VAL A 72 -6.16 -7.77 0.43
N GLU A 73 -5.99 -6.67 -0.28
CA GLU A 73 -6.00 -6.66 -1.75
C GLU A 73 -4.85 -7.49 -2.32
N MET A 74 -3.66 -7.38 -1.75
CA MET A 74 -2.48 -8.15 -2.17
C MET A 74 -2.71 -9.66 -2.08
N VAL A 75 -3.41 -10.15 -1.05
CA VAL A 75 -3.70 -11.58 -0.88
C VAL A 75 -4.67 -12.10 -1.95
N GLN A 76 -5.58 -11.26 -2.42
CA GLN A 76 -6.59 -11.66 -3.40
C GLN A 76 -5.99 -12.04 -4.77
N ASP A 77 -4.80 -11.52 -5.09
CA ASP A 77 -4.11 -11.79 -6.35
C ASP A 77 -3.43 -13.17 -6.39
N PHE A 78 -3.39 -13.89 -5.25
CA PHE A 78 -2.70 -15.18 -5.14
C PHE A 78 -3.67 -16.30 -4.77
N GLU A 79 -4.06 -17.09 -5.78
CA GLU A 79 -4.91 -18.27 -5.55
C GLU A 79 -4.21 -19.28 -4.61
N GLY A 80 -4.97 -19.77 -3.63
CA GLY A 80 -4.44 -20.75 -2.67
C GLY A 80 -3.66 -20.16 -1.48
N LEU A 81 -3.25 -18.90 -1.52
CA LEU A 81 -2.64 -18.24 -0.36
C LEU A 81 -3.68 -18.08 0.76
N ARG A 82 -3.27 -18.41 1.97
CA ARG A 82 -4.08 -18.21 3.19
C ARG A 82 -3.27 -17.39 4.18
N VAL A 83 -3.88 -16.33 4.69
CA VAL A 83 -3.27 -15.41 5.65
C VAL A 83 -4.23 -15.20 6.81
N THR A 84 -3.70 -15.09 8.01
CA THR A 84 -4.48 -14.72 9.18
C THR A 84 -4.27 -13.24 9.47
N PHE A 85 -5.37 -12.51 9.62
CA PHE A 85 -5.36 -11.12 10.07
C PHE A 85 -5.79 -11.07 11.53
N ASN A 86 -4.98 -10.46 12.37
CA ASN A 86 -5.35 -10.11 13.74
C ASN A 86 -5.59 -8.60 13.82
N LEU A 87 -6.82 -8.21 14.12
CA LEU A 87 -7.24 -6.82 14.30
C LEU A 87 -7.45 -6.56 15.80
N THR A 88 -6.69 -5.64 16.37
CA THR A 88 -6.86 -5.33 17.79
C THR A 88 -8.12 -4.52 18.07
N PRO A 89 -8.81 -4.75 19.22
CA PRO A 89 -10.02 -3.99 19.55
C PRO A 89 -9.82 -2.48 19.58
N THR A 90 -8.64 -2.01 20.02
CA THR A 90 -8.30 -0.57 20.04
C THR A 90 -8.24 0.02 18.64
N LEU A 91 -7.68 -0.72 17.67
CA LEU A 91 -7.68 -0.29 16.26
C LEU A 91 -9.10 -0.24 15.71
N MET A 92 -9.87 -1.32 15.89
CA MET A 92 -11.24 -1.43 15.37
C MET A 92 -12.15 -0.33 15.92
N ASN A 93 -12.04 -0.02 17.22
CA ASN A 93 -12.84 1.04 17.83
C ASN A 93 -12.51 2.41 17.21
N GLN A 94 -11.22 2.75 17.07
CA GLN A 94 -10.80 4.02 16.50
C GLN A 94 -11.17 4.14 15.01
N LEU A 95 -11.08 3.06 14.23
CA LEU A 95 -11.55 3.03 12.84
C LEU A 95 -13.06 3.31 12.77
N ASN A 96 -13.84 2.68 13.64
CA ASN A 96 -15.29 2.89 13.72
C ASN A 96 -15.63 4.34 14.09
N GLU A 97 -14.90 4.94 15.02
CA GLU A 97 -15.12 6.34 15.40
C GLU A 97 -14.76 7.31 14.26
N LEU A 98 -13.66 7.05 13.52
CA LEU A 98 -13.29 7.86 12.36
C LEU A 98 -14.34 7.73 11.25
N SER A 99 -14.83 6.52 10.95
CA SER A 99 -15.89 6.30 9.95
C SER A 99 -17.22 6.97 10.33
N ASN A 100 -17.46 7.20 11.62
CA ASN A 100 -18.61 7.93 12.15
C ASN A 100 -18.37 9.45 12.29
N GLY A 101 -17.31 9.97 11.69
CA GLY A 101 -17.06 11.39 11.56
C GLY A 101 -16.12 12.01 12.59
N SER A 102 -15.48 11.21 13.48
CA SER A 102 -14.38 11.73 14.28
C SER A 102 -13.24 12.22 13.39
N ARG A 103 -12.48 13.17 13.87
CA ARG A 103 -11.32 13.74 13.16
C ARG A 103 -10.05 13.52 13.97
N ASP A 104 -8.92 13.69 13.34
CA ASP A 104 -7.62 13.82 14.00
C ASP A 104 -7.04 15.22 13.83
N ILE A 105 -6.08 15.55 14.65
CA ILE A 105 -5.49 16.90 14.67
C ILE A 105 -4.81 17.26 13.34
N TYR A 106 -4.29 16.30 12.58
CA TYR A 106 -3.68 16.58 11.25
C TYR A 106 -4.76 16.86 10.21
N TRP A 107 -5.90 16.16 10.29
CA TRP A 107 -7.07 16.49 9.48
C TRP A 107 -7.52 17.92 9.73
N ILE A 108 -7.72 18.29 11.01
CA ILE A 108 -8.15 19.63 11.40
C ILE A 108 -7.20 20.70 10.83
N HIS A 109 -5.89 20.48 10.93
CA HIS A 109 -4.91 21.40 10.36
C HIS A 109 -4.91 21.42 8.83
N THR A 110 -5.33 20.34 8.18
CA THR A 110 -5.52 20.33 6.73
C THR A 110 -6.78 21.11 6.31
N GLU A 111 -7.88 21.01 7.06
CA GLU A 111 -9.14 21.71 6.76
C GLU A 111 -9.00 23.23 6.84
N VAL A 112 -8.18 23.75 7.75
CA VAL A 112 -8.02 25.20 7.91
C VAL A 112 -7.49 25.81 6.62
N GLU A 113 -8.15 26.90 6.18
CA GLU A 113 -7.69 27.71 5.06
C GLU A 113 -6.30 28.29 5.37
N ALA A 114 -5.35 28.15 4.44
CA ALA A 114 -3.95 28.51 4.69
C ALA A 114 -3.74 30.00 5.00
N ASP A 115 -4.60 30.87 4.50
CA ASP A 115 -4.63 32.30 4.78
C ASP A 115 -5.22 32.63 6.18
N LYS A 116 -5.85 31.64 6.84
CA LYS A 116 -6.44 31.77 8.17
C LYS A 116 -5.67 31.01 9.25
N LEU A 117 -4.58 30.36 8.91
CA LEU A 117 -3.74 29.65 9.87
C LEU A 117 -3.15 30.59 10.91
N THR A 118 -3.32 30.25 12.20
CA THR A 118 -2.59 30.92 13.29
C THR A 118 -1.10 30.57 13.23
N ASN A 119 -0.27 31.27 13.99
CA ASN A 119 1.17 30.98 14.04
C ASN A 119 1.42 29.59 14.61
N GLU A 120 0.67 29.19 15.64
CA GLU A 120 0.76 27.86 16.26
C GLU A 120 0.39 26.74 15.25
N GLN A 121 -0.63 26.99 14.43
CA GLN A 121 -1.02 26.05 13.39
C GLN A 121 0.04 25.97 12.28
N LYS A 122 0.63 27.08 11.89
CA LYS A 122 1.74 27.14 10.93
C LYS A 122 2.96 26.38 11.46
N ASP A 123 3.28 26.55 12.75
CA ASP A 123 4.37 25.82 13.40
C ASP A 123 4.08 24.31 13.42
N PHE A 124 2.84 23.93 13.78
CA PHE A 124 2.42 22.53 13.74
C PHE A 124 2.59 21.91 12.35
N LEU A 125 2.13 22.59 11.28
CA LEU A 125 2.27 22.13 9.91
C LEU A 125 3.75 21.91 9.54
N ARG A 126 4.62 22.91 9.78
CA ARG A 126 6.05 22.79 9.51
C ARG A 126 6.73 21.69 10.32
N ASP A 127 6.27 21.45 11.55
CA ASP A 127 6.87 20.44 12.43
C ASP A 127 6.37 19.03 12.12
N ARG A 128 5.12 18.85 11.75
CA ARG A 128 4.45 17.54 11.73
C ARG A 128 4.10 17.02 10.35
N PHE A 129 3.91 17.87 9.35
CA PHE A 129 3.49 17.42 8.03
C PHE A 129 4.64 16.87 7.17
N PHE A 130 5.78 16.61 7.80
CA PHE A 130 6.87 15.81 7.26
C PHE A 130 7.04 14.48 8.01
N ASP A 131 6.09 14.11 8.88
CA ASP A 131 6.04 12.81 9.57
C ASP A 131 5.59 11.71 8.58
N ILE A 132 6.42 11.45 7.59
CA ILE A 132 6.22 10.48 6.52
C ILE A 132 7.56 9.94 6.05
N ASN A 133 7.56 8.74 5.44
CA ASN A 133 8.79 8.14 4.94
C ASN A 133 9.49 9.07 3.93
N SER A 134 10.78 9.31 4.14
CA SER A 134 11.59 10.20 3.28
C SER A 134 11.62 9.76 1.81
N ARG A 135 11.44 8.48 1.50
CA ARG A 135 11.32 7.98 0.13
C ARG A 135 10.10 8.58 -0.55
N ILE A 136 8.97 8.65 0.17
CA ILE A 136 7.73 9.27 -0.35
C ILE A 136 7.92 10.76 -0.56
N ILE A 137 8.51 11.48 0.41
CA ILE A 137 8.83 12.91 0.23
C ILE A 137 9.64 13.12 -1.04
N ASN A 138 10.64 12.28 -1.28
CA ASN A 138 11.55 12.41 -2.41
C ASN A 138 10.90 12.14 -3.78
N THR A 139 9.70 11.54 -3.83
CA THR A 139 8.94 11.39 -5.09
C THR A 139 8.29 12.69 -5.55
N TYR A 140 8.13 13.67 -4.64
CA TYR A 140 7.49 14.95 -4.94
C TYR A 140 8.51 16.09 -4.81
N PRO A 141 9.00 16.68 -5.93
CA PRO A 141 10.00 17.76 -5.90
C PRO A 141 9.58 18.93 -4.99
N ARG A 142 8.30 19.33 -5.06
CA ARG A 142 7.77 20.40 -4.22
C ARG A 142 7.80 20.05 -2.72
N PHE A 143 7.58 18.80 -2.36
CA PHE A 143 7.64 18.36 -0.96
C PHE A 143 9.09 18.42 -0.42
N VAL A 144 10.07 18.07 -1.26
CA VAL A 144 11.50 18.22 -0.94
C VAL A 144 11.86 19.70 -0.73
N GLU A 145 11.40 20.59 -1.61
CA GLU A 145 11.60 22.04 -1.48
C GLU A 145 11.05 22.57 -0.15
N LEU A 146 9.80 22.24 0.18
CA LEU A 146 9.17 22.67 1.44
C LEU A 146 9.91 22.11 2.66
N ARG A 147 10.39 20.87 2.61
CA ARG A 147 11.21 20.29 3.69
C ARG A 147 12.50 21.06 3.90
N ASN A 148 13.13 21.53 2.82
CA ASN A 148 14.36 22.34 2.92
C ASN A 148 14.07 23.76 3.48
N LEU A 149 12.89 24.31 3.19
CA LEU A 149 12.43 25.59 3.74
C LEU A 149 11.99 25.51 5.20
N ARG A 150 11.83 24.29 5.77
CA ARG A 150 11.22 24.06 7.09
C ARG A 150 11.82 24.93 8.19
N GLN A 151 13.13 25.16 8.18
CA GLN A 151 13.85 25.89 9.22
C GLN A 151 13.82 27.40 9.04
N ASN A 152 13.22 27.92 7.95
CA ASN A 152 13.15 29.34 7.62
C ASN A 152 11.69 29.82 7.57
N PRO A 153 11.01 29.97 8.75
CA PRO A 153 9.58 30.30 8.80
C PRO A 153 9.21 31.59 8.07
N GLN A 154 10.15 32.56 8.02
CA GLN A 154 9.95 33.86 7.39
C GLN A 154 9.82 33.77 5.86
N ASP A 155 10.30 32.69 5.24
CA ASP A 155 10.30 32.51 3.80
C ASP A 155 9.03 31.79 3.31
N TRP A 156 8.16 31.36 4.23
CA TRP A 156 6.94 30.64 3.89
C TRP A 156 5.80 31.57 3.46
N THR A 157 5.25 31.29 2.31
CA THR A 157 4.04 31.93 1.77
C THR A 157 2.78 31.15 2.11
N THR A 158 1.62 31.75 1.89
CA THR A 158 0.33 31.04 1.99
C THR A 158 0.27 29.83 1.05
N GLN A 159 0.85 29.94 -0.14
CA GLN A 159 0.87 28.83 -1.10
C GLN A 159 1.70 27.63 -0.60
N ASP A 160 2.79 27.88 0.12
CA ASP A 160 3.61 26.82 0.69
C ASP A 160 2.82 25.97 1.70
N TYR A 161 1.96 26.62 2.50
CA TYR A 161 1.08 25.89 3.43
C TYR A 161 -0.01 25.09 2.72
N ILE A 162 -0.60 25.62 1.63
CA ILE A 162 -1.57 24.85 0.83
C ILE A 162 -0.86 23.61 0.23
N ASP A 163 0.30 23.83 -0.36
CA ASP A 163 1.08 22.77 -0.99
C ASP A 163 1.46 21.69 0.05
N LEU A 164 1.87 22.09 1.25
CA LEU A 164 2.19 21.16 2.32
C LEU A 164 0.97 20.36 2.79
N GLN A 165 -0.18 21.02 2.97
CA GLN A 165 -1.44 20.37 3.36
C GLN A 165 -1.85 19.29 2.34
N VAL A 166 -1.71 19.58 1.05
CA VAL A 166 -2.04 18.62 -0.02
C VAL A 166 -1.00 17.50 -0.10
N LEU A 167 0.28 17.83 -0.16
CA LEU A 167 1.36 16.86 -0.35
C LEU A 167 1.47 15.84 0.79
N PHE A 168 1.22 16.26 2.03
CA PHE A 168 1.20 15.35 3.16
C PHE A 168 0.13 14.27 2.99
N ASN A 169 -1.09 14.64 2.67
CA ASN A 169 -2.19 13.69 2.48
C ASN A 169 -2.00 12.84 1.20
N LEU A 170 -1.52 13.43 0.09
CA LEU A 170 -1.13 12.64 -1.10
C LEU A 170 -0.10 11.56 -0.78
N GLY A 171 0.89 11.91 0.04
CA GLY A 171 1.92 10.96 0.45
C GLY A 171 1.40 9.78 1.29
N TRP A 172 0.28 9.97 2.00
CA TRP A 172 -0.40 8.95 2.78
C TRP A 172 -1.56 8.27 2.03
N THR A 173 -1.79 8.63 0.77
CA THR A 173 -2.76 7.95 -0.08
C THR A 173 -2.10 6.77 -0.78
N ASP A 174 -2.81 5.67 -0.90
CA ASP A 174 -2.33 4.48 -1.61
C ASP A 174 -2.03 4.78 -3.08
N PRO A 175 -0.90 4.29 -3.64
CA PRO A 175 -0.52 4.50 -5.03
C PRO A 175 -1.59 4.08 -6.05
N LYS A 176 -2.39 3.05 -5.75
CA LYS A 176 -3.47 2.60 -6.61
C LYS A 176 -4.50 3.71 -6.82
N TYR A 177 -4.90 4.39 -5.74
CA TYR A 177 -5.87 5.49 -5.82
C TYR A 177 -5.26 6.75 -6.44
N LEU A 178 -3.97 7.01 -6.21
CA LEU A 178 -3.26 8.14 -6.84
C LEU A 178 -3.27 8.09 -8.37
N SER A 179 -3.42 6.91 -8.96
CA SER A 179 -3.50 6.73 -10.41
C SER A 179 -4.89 7.02 -11.01
N LEU A 180 -5.91 7.16 -10.16
CA LEU A 180 -7.29 7.36 -10.57
C LEU A 180 -7.70 8.85 -10.58
N ASP A 181 -8.64 9.21 -11.46
CA ASP A 181 -9.24 10.54 -11.46
C ASP A 181 -10.14 10.73 -10.21
N PRO A 182 -10.09 11.86 -9.51
CA PRO A 182 -9.36 13.09 -9.83
C PRO A 182 -7.94 13.19 -9.26
N LEU A 183 -7.46 12.21 -8.49
CA LEU A 183 -6.17 12.28 -7.80
C LEU A 183 -4.97 12.33 -8.75
N ASN A 184 -5.01 11.58 -9.85
CA ASN A 184 -3.94 11.60 -10.85
C ASN A 184 -3.64 13.02 -11.36
N LYS A 185 -4.67 13.84 -11.56
CA LYS A 185 -4.51 15.24 -11.99
C LYS A 185 -3.84 16.11 -10.92
N ILE A 186 -4.11 15.83 -9.64
CA ILE A 186 -3.47 16.54 -8.52
C ILE A 186 -1.99 16.12 -8.43
N VAL A 187 -1.71 14.83 -8.59
CA VAL A 187 -0.34 14.31 -8.62
C VAL A 187 0.45 14.92 -9.78
N GLU A 188 -0.12 14.93 -11.00
CA GLU A 188 0.51 15.51 -12.20
C GLU A 188 0.77 17.00 -12.05
N LYS A 189 -0.10 17.72 -11.36
CA LYS A 189 0.08 19.15 -11.08
C LYS A 189 1.31 19.43 -10.23
N GLY A 190 1.59 18.60 -9.23
CA GLY A 190 2.81 18.55 -8.44
C GLY A 190 3.08 19.73 -7.49
N SER A 191 2.52 20.91 -7.71
CA SER A 191 2.69 22.13 -6.91
C SER A 191 1.59 23.15 -7.20
N ASN A 192 1.58 24.29 -6.47
CA ASN A 192 0.60 25.36 -6.62
C ASN A 192 -0.84 24.87 -6.55
N PHE A 193 -1.10 24.02 -5.56
CA PHE A 193 -2.42 23.44 -5.36
C PHE A 193 -3.45 24.51 -5.00
N SER A 194 -4.67 24.29 -5.45
CA SER A 194 -5.81 25.14 -5.14
C SER A 194 -6.55 24.66 -3.89
N LYS A 195 -7.45 25.48 -3.38
CA LYS A 195 -8.41 25.09 -2.33
C LYS A 195 -9.29 23.92 -2.78
N THR A 196 -9.59 23.83 -4.08
CA THR A 196 -10.34 22.71 -4.64
C THR A 196 -9.55 21.41 -4.60
N ASP A 197 -8.26 21.44 -4.96
CA ASP A 197 -7.38 20.24 -4.86
C ASP A 197 -7.32 19.74 -3.42
N LYS A 198 -7.16 20.67 -2.46
CA LYS A 198 -7.18 20.34 -1.04
C LYS A 198 -8.51 19.71 -0.59
N LYS A 199 -9.64 20.23 -1.06
CA LYS A 199 -10.95 19.67 -0.75
C LYS A 199 -11.11 18.25 -1.29
N ILE A 200 -10.69 18.00 -2.53
CA ILE A 200 -10.71 16.67 -3.13
C ILE A 200 -9.91 15.67 -2.28
N ILE A 201 -8.71 16.06 -1.83
CA ILE A 201 -7.89 15.20 -0.97
C ILE A 201 -8.60 14.86 0.34
N LEU A 202 -9.26 15.83 0.96
CA LEU A 202 -10.00 15.63 2.22
C LEU A 202 -11.24 14.74 2.04
N GLU A 203 -11.87 14.74 0.88
CA GLU A 203 -13.03 13.90 0.58
C GLU A 203 -12.66 12.42 0.38
N ILE A 204 -11.39 12.13 0.12
CA ILE A 204 -10.88 10.77 -0.13
C ILE A 204 -10.33 10.12 1.13
N HIS A 205 -9.81 10.89 2.05
CA HIS A 205 -9.30 10.46 3.34
C HIS A 205 -10.39 10.34 4.40
#